data_a882661f6cd37d199a2be9223df58248
#
_entry.id   a882661f6cd37d199a2be9223df58248
#
_cell.length_a   1.000
_cell.length_b   1.000
_cell.length_c   1.000
_cell.angle_alpha   90.00
_cell.angle_beta   90.00
_cell.angle_gamma   90.00
#
_symmetry.space_group_name_H-M   'P 1'
#
loop_
_entity.id
_entity.type
_entity.pdbx_description
1 polymer ?
#
loop_
_entity_poly.entity_id
_entity_poly.type
_entity_poly.pdbx_seq_one_letter_code
_entity_poly.pdbx_strand_id
1 'polypeptide(L)'
;AENLIYQPKNLLLTYPSDWYINKETFAAVKDSINPIVDFYQESGTKSPKSTPLDKIIEEPLKDVYTVPFFSEKFCQILMDEMKHLETHFGFNPNPEEDDLRQIPEITFQDNCPQIFQSLMQTIYTIGNPIFLNIWNRHVDGGGIQIANYNLKDKKQGAWHHDASADISMVVPLNTGEYKGGGTEFLKRGTVEPLPTGHALIFPSFTHMHRGLAVESGDRYLLVFWLTCNEE
;
A
#
# COMPACT_ATOMS: atom_id res chain seq x y z
N ALA A 1 -18.87 -12.37 -25.56
CA ALA A 1 -18.95 -11.24 -24.64
C ALA A 1 -17.68 -10.41 -24.84
N GLU A 2 -17.83 -9.20 -25.39
CA GLU A 2 -16.73 -8.23 -25.45
C GLU A 2 -16.29 -7.97 -24.01
N ASN A 3 -15.03 -8.25 -23.70
CA ASN A 3 -14.39 -7.79 -22.47
C ASN A 3 -14.40 -6.26 -22.52
N LEU A 4 -15.40 -5.65 -21.93
CA LEU A 4 -15.46 -4.21 -21.74
C LEU A 4 -14.29 -3.83 -20.83
N ILE A 5 -13.23 -3.29 -21.42
CA ILE A 5 -12.10 -2.74 -20.69
C ILE A 5 -12.63 -1.62 -19.79
N TYR A 6 -12.42 -1.76 -18.49
CA TYR A 6 -12.80 -0.75 -17.52
C TYR A 6 -12.19 0.61 -17.88
N GLN A 7 -13.02 1.65 -17.89
CA GLN A 7 -12.57 3.03 -18.10
C GLN A 7 -12.65 3.78 -16.76
N PRO A 8 -11.53 4.32 -16.27
CA PRO A 8 -11.52 5.11 -15.05
C PRO A 8 -12.49 6.30 -15.12
N LYS A 9 -13.34 6.43 -14.12
CA LYS A 9 -14.33 7.51 -14.03
C LYS A 9 -13.69 8.87 -13.81
N ASN A 10 -12.66 8.94 -12.97
CA ASN A 10 -12.08 10.19 -12.47
C ASN A 10 -10.79 10.58 -13.20
N LEU A 11 -10.42 9.93 -14.28
CA LEU A 11 -9.21 10.25 -15.06
C LEU A 11 -7.97 10.47 -14.16
N LEU A 12 -7.77 9.61 -13.16
CA LEU A 12 -6.63 9.69 -12.22
C LEU A 12 -5.29 9.90 -12.93
N LEU A 13 -5.16 9.37 -14.14
CA LEU A 13 -3.95 9.43 -14.95
C LEU A 13 -3.65 10.85 -15.49
N THR A 14 -4.61 11.76 -15.48
CA THR A 14 -4.44 13.14 -15.95
C THR A 14 -3.95 14.10 -14.89
N TYR A 15 -4.02 13.68 -13.61
CA TYR A 15 -3.51 14.50 -12.52
C TYR A 15 -1.98 14.41 -12.43
N PRO A 16 -1.28 15.51 -12.15
CA PRO A 16 0.14 15.47 -11.85
C PRO A 16 0.44 14.53 -10.69
N SER A 17 1.53 13.76 -10.77
CA SER A 17 1.88 12.75 -9.76
C SER A 17 2.11 13.34 -8.35
N ASP A 18 2.52 14.61 -8.26
CA ASP A 18 2.65 15.34 -7.00
C ASP A 18 1.32 15.53 -6.25
N TRP A 19 0.18 15.49 -6.94
CA TRP A 19 -1.14 15.50 -6.32
C TRP A 19 -1.46 14.21 -5.57
N TYR A 20 -0.86 13.10 -5.95
CA TYR A 20 -1.08 11.79 -5.34
C TYR A 20 -0.37 11.68 -4.00
N ILE A 21 0.73 12.40 -3.84
CA ILE A 21 1.66 12.21 -2.74
C ILE A 21 1.41 13.23 -1.64
N ASN A 22 1.56 12.78 -0.40
CA ASN A 22 1.63 13.67 0.75
C ASN A 22 2.76 14.70 0.53
N LYS A 23 2.47 15.97 0.78
CA LYS A 23 3.40 17.07 0.47
C LYS A 23 4.73 16.96 1.21
N GLU A 24 4.69 16.56 2.47
CA GLU A 24 5.89 16.39 3.30
C GLU A 24 6.75 15.24 2.76
N THR A 25 6.13 14.13 2.42
CA THR A 25 6.81 12.97 1.81
C THR A 25 7.40 13.31 0.45
N PHE A 26 6.66 14.02 -0.39
CA PHE A 26 7.17 14.45 -1.70
C PHE A 26 8.42 15.31 -1.56
N ALA A 27 8.41 16.29 -0.66
CA ALA A 27 9.58 17.13 -0.37
C ALA A 27 10.75 16.31 0.19
N ALA A 28 10.49 15.44 1.16
CA ALA A 28 11.52 14.62 1.78
C ALA A 28 12.16 13.63 0.79
N VAL A 29 11.39 13.02 -0.10
CA VAL A 29 11.90 12.15 -1.16
C VAL A 29 12.80 12.93 -2.12
N LYS A 30 12.33 14.08 -2.60
CA LYS A 30 13.09 14.92 -3.51
C LYS A 30 14.45 15.33 -2.91
N ASP A 31 14.47 15.72 -1.65
CA ASP A 31 15.67 16.17 -0.95
C ASP A 31 16.58 15.00 -0.51
N SER A 32 16.08 13.77 -0.51
CA SER A 32 16.81 12.56 -0.10
C SER A 32 17.43 11.79 -1.25
N ILE A 33 17.00 11.98 -2.49
CA ILE A 33 17.46 11.18 -3.64
C ILE A 33 18.97 11.28 -3.82
N ASN A 34 19.54 12.48 -3.90
CA ASN A 34 20.98 12.65 -4.12
C ASN A 34 21.82 12.04 -2.97
N PRO A 35 21.54 12.34 -1.68
CA PRO A 35 22.25 11.70 -0.57
C PRO A 35 22.20 10.16 -0.58
N ILE A 36 21.08 9.56 -0.95
CA ILE A 36 20.93 8.11 -1.05
C ILE A 36 21.76 7.56 -2.20
N VAL A 37 21.67 8.16 -3.39
CA VAL A 37 22.42 7.71 -4.57
C VAL A 37 23.93 7.84 -4.34
N ASP A 38 24.39 8.97 -3.84
CA ASP A 38 25.82 9.20 -3.55
C ASP A 38 26.37 8.17 -2.55
N PHE A 39 25.58 7.89 -1.50
CA PHE A 39 25.95 6.88 -0.51
C PHE A 39 26.13 5.48 -1.13
N TYR A 40 25.21 5.04 -1.99
CA TYR A 40 25.31 3.72 -2.63
C TYR A 40 26.39 3.64 -3.68
N GLN A 41 26.74 4.73 -4.35
CA GLN A 41 27.88 4.78 -5.25
C GLN A 41 29.22 4.64 -4.50
N GLU A 42 29.28 5.13 -3.24
CA GLU A 42 30.50 5.10 -2.44
C GLU A 42 30.67 3.80 -1.62
N SER A 43 29.61 3.27 -1.04
CA SER A 43 29.71 2.20 -0.01
C SER A 43 28.89 0.93 -0.25
N GLY A 44 27.88 0.96 -1.09
CA GLY A 44 27.11 -0.21 -1.55
C GLY A 44 26.28 -1.02 -0.55
N THR A 45 26.32 -0.73 0.76
CA THR A 45 25.80 -1.71 1.74
C THR A 45 24.96 -1.20 2.91
N LYS A 46 24.84 0.11 3.13
CA LYS A 46 24.08 0.65 4.26
C LYS A 46 23.36 1.93 3.87
N SER A 47 22.20 2.17 4.46
CA SER A 47 21.49 3.44 4.33
C SER A 47 22.35 4.61 4.82
N PRO A 48 22.23 5.80 4.21
CA PRO A 48 22.91 6.99 4.69
C PRO A 48 22.53 7.28 6.15
N LYS A 49 23.44 7.85 6.91
CA LYS A 49 23.27 8.07 8.36
C LYS A 49 22.09 8.95 8.74
N SER A 50 21.66 9.83 7.86
CA SER A 50 20.48 10.68 8.05
C SER A 50 20.05 11.30 6.72
N THR A 51 18.76 11.18 6.41
CA THR A 51 18.11 11.82 5.28
C THR A 51 16.86 12.57 5.75
N PRO A 52 16.30 13.50 4.95
CA PRO A 52 15.00 14.08 5.24
C PRO A 52 13.87 13.03 5.44
N LEU A 53 13.97 11.86 4.82
CA LEU A 53 13.03 10.76 5.00
C LEU A 53 13.01 10.23 6.44
N ASP A 54 14.12 10.24 7.14
CA ASP A 54 14.20 9.76 8.53
C ASP A 54 13.30 10.56 9.50
N LYS A 55 12.90 11.77 9.11
CA LYS A 55 12.02 12.62 9.91
C LYS A 55 10.54 12.26 9.80
N ILE A 56 10.16 11.55 8.76
CA ILE A 56 8.77 11.21 8.44
C ILE A 56 8.49 9.71 8.48
N ILE A 57 9.53 8.88 8.55
CA ILE A 57 9.42 7.43 8.70
C ILE A 57 9.47 7.09 10.18
N GLU A 58 8.47 6.38 10.66
CA GLU A 58 8.41 5.88 12.04
C GLU A 58 8.48 4.35 12.03
N GLU A 59 9.03 3.76 13.10
CA GLU A 59 9.09 2.31 13.32
C GLU A 59 8.29 1.94 14.58
N PRO A 60 6.94 1.84 14.50
CA PRO A 60 6.11 1.52 15.66
C PRO A 60 6.35 0.13 16.23
N LEU A 61 6.75 -0.82 15.42
CA LEU A 61 7.13 -2.18 15.81
C LEU A 61 8.41 -2.57 15.05
N LYS A 62 9.15 -3.52 15.55
CA LYS A 62 10.41 -3.97 14.93
C LYS A 62 10.20 -4.39 13.47
N ASP A 63 10.91 -3.73 12.56
CA ASP A 63 10.83 -3.88 11.10
C ASP A 63 9.41 -3.64 10.51
N VAL A 64 8.61 -2.85 11.19
CA VAL A 64 7.31 -2.37 10.72
C VAL A 64 7.35 -0.85 10.70
N TYR A 65 7.17 -0.26 9.54
CA TYR A 65 7.34 1.17 9.34
C TYR A 65 6.04 1.85 8.93
N THR A 66 5.91 3.11 9.29
CA THR A 66 4.82 3.96 8.83
C THR A 66 5.37 5.24 8.21
N VAL A 67 4.72 5.73 7.18
CA VAL A 67 5.08 6.96 6.49
C VAL A 67 3.82 7.61 5.90
N PRO A 68 3.64 8.94 6.00
CA PRO A 68 2.64 9.63 5.20
C PRO A 68 2.97 9.39 3.72
N PHE A 69 2.07 8.82 2.94
CA PHE A 69 2.39 8.45 1.56
C PHE A 69 1.51 9.16 0.55
N PHE A 70 0.23 8.85 0.52
CA PHE A 70 -0.72 9.50 -0.39
C PHE A 70 -1.36 10.74 0.24
N SER A 71 -1.74 11.70 -0.60
CA SER A 71 -2.56 12.82 -0.14
C SER A 71 -3.99 12.37 0.19
N GLU A 72 -4.64 13.04 1.12
CA GLU A 72 -6.06 12.76 1.44
C GLU A 72 -6.93 12.96 0.20
N LYS A 73 -6.66 13.98 -0.60
CA LYS A 73 -7.39 14.25 -1.84
C LYS A 73 -7.30 13.10 -2.83
N PHE A 74 -6.11 12.54 -3.00
CA PHE A 74 -5.95 11.35 -3.83
C PHE A 74 -6.75 10.16 -3.30
N CYS A 75 -6.72 9.93 -1.98
CA CYS A 75 -7.50 8.86 -1.36
C CYS A 75 -9.00 9.03 -1.58
N GLN A 76 -9.52 10.26 -1.51
CA GLN A 76 -10.93 10.54 -1.81
C GLN A 76 -11.28 10.23 -3.28
N ILE A 77 -10.45 10.67 -4.22
CA ILE A 77 -10.64 10.39 -5.65
C ILE A 77 -10.58 8.87 -5.90
N LEU A 78 -9.62 8.18 -5.29
CA LEU A 78 -9.50 6.74 -5.41
C LEU A 78 -10.70 6.01 -4.79
N MET A 79 -11.25 6.48 -3.68
CA MET A 79 -12.47 5.95 -3.09
C MET A 79 -13.69 6.09 -4.01
N ASP A 80 -13.83 7.22 -4.70
CA ASP A 80 -14.89 7.41 -5.69
C ASP A 80 -14.72 6.47 -6.86
N GLU A 81 -13.50 6.25 -7.30
CA GLU A 81 -13.16 5.26 -8.34
C GLU A 81 -13.46 3.84 -7.87
N MET A 82 -13.17 3.52 -6.58
CA MET A 82 -13.44 2.20 -6.01
C MET A 82 -14.94 1.88 -5.98
N LYS A 83 -15.78 2.84 -5.60
CA LYS A 83 -17.24 2.66 -5.63
C LYS A 83 -17.74 2.39 -7.05
N HIS A 84 -17.12 3.01 -8.03
CA HIS A 84 -17.42 2.77 -9.43
C HIS A 84 -16.94 1.38 -9.89
N LEU A 85 -15.72 0.98 -9.53
CA LEU A 85 -15.19 -0.36 -9.78
C LEU A 85 -16.04 -1.46 -9.15
N GLU A 86 -16.44 -1.27 -7.89
CA GLU A 86 -17.31 -2.20 -7.18
C GLU A 86 -18.65 -2.39 -7.89
N THR A 87 -19.24 -1.32 -8.41
CA THR A 87 -20.47 -1.38 -9.20
C THR A 87 -20.28 -2.16 -10.50
N HIS A 88 -19.10 -2.10 -11.09
CA HIS A 88 -18.79 -2.69 -12.39
C HIS A 88 -18.36 -4.17 -12.28
N PHE A 89 -17.48 -4.51 -11.35
CA PHE A 89 -16.91 -5.85 -11.18
C PHE A 89 -17.46 -6.60 -9.97
N GLY A 90 -17.92 -5.89 -8.94
CA GLY A 90 -18.16 -6.42 -7.59
C GLY A 90 -16.84 -6.75 -6.87
N PHE A 91 -16.93 -6.90 -5.55
CA PHE A 91 -15.86 -7.52 -4.76
C PHE A 91 -16.11 -9.02 -4.73
N ASN A 92 -15.42 -9.76 -5.56
CA ASN A 92 -15.55 -11.21 -5.60
C ASN A 92 -14.48 -11.89 -4.77
N PRO A 93 -14.84 -12.94 -4.02
CA PRO A 93 -13.86 -13.84 -3.47
C PRO A 93 -13.08 -14.51 -4.59
N ASN A 94 -11.75 -14.57 -4.47
CA ASN A 94 -10.91 -15.36 -5.37
C ASN A 94 -11.25 -16.85 -5.18
N PRO A 95 -11.76 -17.56 -6.18
CA PRO A 95 -12.20 -18.95 -6.03
C PRO A 95 -11.08 -19.94 -5.71
N GLU A 96 -9.81 -19.52 -5.84
CA GLU A 96 -8.64 -20.35 -5.56
C GLU A 96 -8.16 -20.26 -4.10
N GLU A 97 -8.68 -19.32 -3.31
CA GLU A 97 -8.30 -19.15 -1.92
C GLU A 97 -9.33 -19.77 -0.97
N ASP A 98 -8.86 -20.21 0.18
CA ASP A 98 -9.69 -20.76 1.27
C ASP A 98 -10.62 -19.64 1.80
N ASP A 99 -11.92 -19.87 1.82
CA ASP A 99 -12.96 -18.93 2.26
C ASP A 99 -12.68 -18.26 3.62
N LEU A 100 -11.89 -18.91 4.48
CA LEU A 100 -11.53 -18.39 5.80
C LEU A 100 -10.47 -17.27 5.74
N ARG A 101 -9.70 -17.19 4.67
CA ARG A 101 -8.56 -16.24 4.53
C ARG A 101 -8.91 -15.02 3.72
N GLN A 102 -9.96 -15.09 2.93
CA GLN A 102 -10.23 -14.11 1.91
C GLN A 102 -11.00 -12.90 2.42
N ILE A 103 -10.46 -11.73 2.09
CA ILE A 103 -11.15 -10.44 2.18
C ILE A 103 -11.68 -10.12 0.78
N PRO A 104 -12.92 -9.60 0.65
CA PRO A 104 -13.39 -9.11 -0.63
C PRO A 104 -12.40 -8.14 -1.27
N GLU A 105 -11.98 -8.40 -2.50
CA GLU A 105 -10.90 -7.68 -3.16
C GLU A 105 -11.16 -7.45 -4.65
N ILE A 106 -10.51 -6.43 -5.19
CA ILE A 106 -10.37 -6.20 -6.63
C ILE A 106 -8.88 -6.01 -6.93
N THR A 107 -8.32 -6.85 -7.79
CA THR A 107 -6.95 -6.70 -8.28
C THR A 107 -6.90 -5.70 -9.43
N PHE A 108 -5.95 -4.76 -9.36
CA PHE A 108 -5.82 -3.73 -10.39
C PHE A 108 -5.13 -4.21 -11.66
N GLN A 109 -4.11 -5.04 -11.54
CA GLN A 109 -3.35 -5.52 -12.70
C GLN A 109 -4.26 -6.20 -13.72
N ASP A 110 -5.30 -6.91 -13.27
CA ASP A 110 -6.21 -7.66 -14.13
C ASP A 110 -7.42 -6.85 -14.57
N ASN A 111 -7.96 -6.03 -13.67
CA ASN A 111 -9.23 -5.35 -13.86
C ASN A 111 -9.07 -3.88 -14.30
N CYS A 112 -7.93 -3.26 -13.99
CA CYS A 112 -7.72 -1.82 -14.18
C CYS A 112 -6.25 -1.49 -14.46
N PRO A 113 -5.69 -2.02 -15.58
CA PRO A 113 -4.25 -1.92 -15.85
C PRO A 113 -3.71 -0.48 -15.91
N GLN A 114 -4.55 0.47 -16.30
CA GLN A 114 -4.16 1.89 -16.34
C GLN A 114 -3.92 2.45 -14.94
N ILE A 115 -4.81 2.17 -13.98
CA ILE A 115 -4.63 2.57 -12.57
C ILE A 115 -3.44 1.83 -11.98
N PHE A 116 -3.31 0.53 -12.27
CA PHE A 116 -2.16 -0.28 -11.85
C PHE A 116 -0.84 0.34 -12.28
N GLN A 117 -0.69 0.68 -13.55
CA GLN A 117 0.54 1.29 -14.08
C GLN A 117 0.85 2.64 -13.41
N SER A 118 -0.16 3.48 -13.21
CA SER A 118 0.01 4.77 -12.55
C SER A 118 0.46 4.63 -11.10
N LEU A 119 -0.14 3.70 -10.35
CA LEU A 119 0.25 3.42 -8.96
C LEU A 119 1.64 2.79 -8.88
N MET A 120 1.97 1.87 -9.77
CA MET A 120 3.33 1.28 -9.81
C MET A 120 4.39 2.32 -10.17
N GLN A 121 4.10 3.25 -11.09
CA GLN A 121 4.98 4.37 -11.38
C GLN A 121 5.24 5.23 -10.13
N THR A 122 4.23 5.45 -9.31
CA THR A 122 4.37 6.13 -8.01
C THR A 122 5.26 5.34 -7.05
N ILE A 123 5.11 4.02 -6.99
CA ILE A 123 6.00 3.15 -6.20
C ILE A 123 7.45 3.26 -6.68
N TYR A 124 7.70 3.24 -7.99
CA TYR A 124 9.06 3.34 -8.52
C TYR A 124 9.72 4.69 -8.25
N THR A 125 8.97 5.77 -8.28
CA THR A 125 9.52 7.13 -8.14
C THR A 125 9.53 7.64 -6.69
N ILE A 126 8.53 7.31 -5.89
CA ILE A 126 8.38 7.78 -4.50
C ILE A 126 8.67 6.65 -3.50
N GLY A 127 8.21 5.45 -3.77
CA GLY A 127 8.41 4.31 -2.89
C GLY A 127 9.87 3.86 -2.82
N ASN A 128 10.54 3.72 -3.95
CA ASN A 128 11.92 3.23 -4.00
C ASN A 128 12.91 4.04 -3.15
N PRO A 129 12.91 5.38 -3.14
CA PRO A 129 13.73 6.14 -2.21
C PRO A 129 13.49 5.78 -0.74
N ILE A 130 12.24 5.49 -0.36
CA ILE A 130 11.86 5.08 0.99
C ILE A 130 12.40 3.67 1.29
N PHE A 131 12.19 2.70 0.40
CA PHE A 131 12.64 1.32 0.58
C PHE A 131 14.16 1.20 0.57
N LEU A 132 14.85 1.96 -0.26
CA LEU A 132 16.30 2.09 -0.25
C LEU A 132 16.79 2.66 1.09
N ASN A 133 16.13 3.69 1.61
CA ASN A 133 16.49 4.31 2.89
C ASN A 133 16.33 3.34 4.07
N ILE A 134 15.28 2.50 4.06
CA ILE A 134 15.00 1.57 5.17
C ILE A 134 15.84 0.28 5.07
N TRP A 135 15.83 -0.38 3.89
CA TRP A 135 16.32 -1.75 3.74
C TRP A 135 17.40 -1.94 2.67
N ASN A 136 17.79 -0.90 1.96
CA ASN A 136 18.62 -1.03 0.75
C ASN A 136 17.98 -1.98 -0.28
N ARG A 137 16.69 -1.88 -0.49
CA ARG A 137 15.93 -2.72 -1.44
C ARG A 137 15.32 -1.85 -2.52
N HIS A 138 15.38 -2.33 -3.74
CA HIS A 138 14.78 -1.69 -4.91
C HIS A 138 13.64 -2.54 -5.44
N VAL A 139 12.45 -1.96 -5.48
CA VAL A 139 11.25 -2.60 -6.02
C VAL A 139 11.21 -2.40 -7.53
N ASP A 140 10.93 -3.48 -8.25
CA ASP A 140 10.84 -3.49 -9.72
C ASP A 140 9.57 -4.14 -10.26
N GLY A 141 8.71 -4.64 -9.38
CA GLY A 141 7.45 -5.25 -9.74
C GLY A 141 6.49 -5.36 -8.59
N GLY A 142 5.36 -5.99 -8.82
CA GLY A 142 4.38 -6.26 -7.79
C GLY A 142 2.95 -6.37 -8.29
N GLY A 143 2.04 -6.52 -7.34
CA GLY A 143 0.60 -6.53 -7.54
C GLY A 143 -0.07 -5.50 -6.63
N ILE A 144 -1.24 -5.03 -7.01
CA ILE A 144 -2.02 -4.06 -6.25
C ILE A 144 -3.46 -4.53 -6.19
N GLN A 145 -4.04 -4.42 -4.99
CA GLN A 145 -5.46 -4.67 -4.80
C GLN A 145 -6.10 -3.63 -3.88
N ILE A 146 -7.41 -3.53 -3.99
CA ILE A 146 -8.26 -2.95 -2.96
C ILE A 146 -8.93 -4.06 -2.19
N ALA A 147 -8.89 -3.96 -0.87
CA ALA A 147 -9.61 -4.85 0.04
C ALA A 147 -10.69 -4.07 0.80
N ASN A 148 -11.85 -4.69 0.98
CA ASN A 148 -12.97 -4.16 1.74
C ASN A 148 -13.30 -5.04 2.94
N TYR A 149 -13.02 -4.55 4.15
CA TYR A 149 -13.46 -5.18 5.40
C TYR A 149 -14.78 -4.58 5.83
N ASN A 150 -15.78 -5.41 6.02
CA ASN A 150 -17.10 -4.97 6.46
C ASN A 150 -17.81 -6.07 7.26
N LEU A 151 -18.88 -5.72 7.95
CA LEU A 151 -19.62 -6.67 8.81
C LEU A 151 -20.43 -7.68 8.02
N LYS A 152 -20.82 -7.35 6.78
CA LYS A 152 -21.67 -8.20 5.95
C LYS A 152 -20.89 -9.39 5.38
N ASP A 153 -19.69 -9.11 4.84
CA ASP A 153 -18.90 -10.11 4.12
C ASP A 153 -17.75 -10.62 5.00
N LYS A 154 -16.81 -9.77 5.35
CA LYS A 154 -15.63 -10.16 6.14
C LYS A 154 -15.16 -9.01 7.02
N LYS A 155 -15.29 -9.16 8.32
CA LYS A 155 -14.89 -8.12 9.30
C LYS A 155 -13.42 -8.15 9.68
N GLN A 156 -12.75 -9.28 9.56
CA GLN A 156 -11.35 -9.45 9.95
C GLN A 156 -10.61 -10.45 9.06
N GLY A 157 -9.30 -10.31 8.96
CA GLY A 157 -8.42 -11.24 8.26
C GLY A 157 -8.01 -12.43 9.12
N ALA A 158 -7.60 -13.53 8.48
CA ALA A 158 -6.90 -14.63 9.12
C ALA A 158 -5.39 -14.36 9.20
N TRP A 159 -4.67 -15.09 10.06
CA TRP A 159 -3.21 -15.06 10.11
C TRP A 159 -2.60 -15.56 8.81
N HIS A 160 -1.74 -14.76 8.19
CA HIS A 160 -1.05 -15.10 6.94
C HIS A 160 0.28 -14.36 6.79
N HIS A 161 1.10 -14.87 5.87
CA HIS A 161 2.23 -14.16 5.28
C HIS A 161 1.84 -13.78 3.84
N ASP A 162 2.40 -12.70 3.33
CA ASP A 162 2.31 -12.35 1.92
C ASP A 162 3.45 -13.04 1.14
N ALA A 163 3.31 -14.35 0.95
CA ALA A 163 4.39 -15.24 0.55
C ALA A 163 4.97 -14.97 -0.87
N SER A 164 4.24 -14.26 -1.72
CA SER A 164 4.65 -13.95 -3.09
C SER A 164 5.32 -12.57 -3.26
N ALA A 165 5.57 -11.88 -2.16
CA ALA A 165 6.13 -10.53 -2.17
C ALA A 165 7.34 -10.41 -1.23
N ASP A 166 8.15 -9.39 -1.45
CA ASP A 166 9.27 -9.00 -0.59
C ASP A 166 8.88 -7.93 0.42
N ILE A 167 8.12 -6.94 -0.04
CA ILE A 167 7.63 -5.81 0.75
C ILE A 167 6.11 -5.72 0.60
N SER A 168 5.41 -5.70 1.74
CA SER A 168 3.99 -5.38 1.80
C SER A 168 3.80 -3.94 2.23
N MET A 169 2.93 -3.23 1.53
CA MET A 169 2.53 -1.86 1.85
C MET A 169 1.02 -1.75 1.86
N VAL A 170 0.47 -1.30 2.97
CA VAL A 170 -0.98 -1.19 3.19
C VAL A 170 -1.35 0.25 3.51
N VAL A 171 -2.29 0.81 2.77
CA VAL A 171 -2.71 2.20 2.91
C VAL A 171 -4.22 2.27 3.14
N PRO A 172 -4.68 2.80 4.29
CA PRO A 172 -6.09 3.05 4.51
C PRO A 172 -6.57 4.22 3.67
N LEU A 173 -7.72 4.06 3.03
CA LEU A 173 -8.29 5.07 2.15
C LEU A 173 -9.37 5.93 2.81
N ASN A 174 -9.99 5.46 3.91
CA ASN A 174 -11.14 6.11 4.51
C ASN A 174 -11.18 6.00 6.04
N THR A 175 -10.04 6.17 6.69
CA THR A 175 -9.97 6.21 8.16
C THR A 175 -10.89 7.31 8.71
N GLY A 176 -11.67 6.95 9.73
CA GLY A 176 -12.71 7.81 10.29
C GLY A 176 -14.13 7.50 9.81
N GLU A 177 -14.29 6.78 8.70
CA GLU A 177 -15.60 6.31 8.21
C GLU A 177 -15.99 4.93 8.78
N TYR A 178 -15.11 4.29 9.52
CA TYR A 178 -15.31 2.99 10.17
C TYR A 178 -14.75 3.00 11.60
N LYS A 179 -15.15 2.01 12.41
CA LYS A 179 -14.60 1.76 13.75
C LYS A 179 -13.94 0.39 13.79
N GLY A 180 -12.93 0.24 14.66
CA GLY A 180 -12.11 -0.96 14.75
C GLY A 180 -11.03 -0.99 13.69
N GLY A 181 -10.58 -2.15 13.31
CA GLY A 181 -9.51 -2.34 12.34
C GLY A 181 -8.11 -2.23 12.94
N GLY A 182 -7.12 -1.94 12.11
CA GLY A 182 -5.71 -2.01 12.45
C GLY A 182 -5.09 -3.30 11.93
N THR A 183 -3.80 -3.50 12.22
CA THR A 183 -3.05 -4.69 11.80
C THR A 183 -2.28 -5.27 12.97
N GLU A 184 -2.48 -6.55 13.23
CA GLU A 184 -1.78 -7.29 14.28
C GLU A 184 -0.67 -8.14 13.65
N PHE A 185 0.52 -8.05 14.22
CA PHE A 185 1.70 -8.83 13.83
C PHE A 185 2.01 -9.87 14.91
N LEU A 186 2.09 -11.13 14.51
CA LEU A 186 2.32 -12.25 15.43
C LEU A 186 3.61 -12.04 16.24
N LYS A 187 3.48 -12.06 17.57
CA LYS A 187 4.59 -11.86 18.53
C LYS A 187 5.30 -10.47 18.44
N ARG A 188 4.74 -9.52 17.70
CA ARG A 188 5.31 -8.17 17.57
C ARG A 188 4.42 -7.09 18.16
N GLY A 189 3.12 -7.24 18.06
CA GLY A 189 2.13 -6.27 18.55
C GLY A 189 1.16 -5.79 17.48
N THR A 190 0.45 -4.73 17.78
CA THR A 190 -0.60 -4.17 16.94
C THR A 190 -0.25 -2.75 16.51
N VAL A 191 -0.52 -2.45 15.26
CA VAL A 191 -0.57 -1.09 14.74
C VAL A 191 -2.03 -0.71 14.57
N GLU A 192 -2.45 0.32 15.31
CA GLU A 192 -3.80 0.89 15.20
C GLU A 192 -4.07 1.45 13.81
N PRO A 193 -5.33 1.70 13.44
CA PRO A 193 -5.65 2.31 12.15
C PRO A 193 -4.89 3.61 11.93
N LEU A 194 -4.11 3.66 10.86
CA LEU A 194 -3.35 4.85 10.48
C LEU A 194 -4.26 5.93 9.90
N PRO A 195 -3.85 7.20 9.90
CA PRO A 195 -4.55 8.24 9.15
C PRO A 195 -4.67 7.88 7.66
N THR A 196 -5.73 8.35 7.01
CA THR A 196 -5.95 8.18 5.57
C THR A 196 -4.71 8.56 4.77
N GLY A 197 -4.27 7.69 3.86
CA GLY A 197 -3.10 7.91 3.00
C GLY A 197 -1.75 7.55 3.61
N HIS A 198 -1.68 7.26 4.92
CA HIS A 198 -0.46 6.79 5.56
C HIS A 198 -0.21 5.31 5.24
N ALA A 199 1.01 4.99 4.84
CA ALA A 199 1.40 3.63 4.51
C ALA A 199 1.94 2.89 5.74
N LEU A 200 1.51 1.66 5.91
CA LEU A 200 2.12 0.65 6.75
C LEU A 200 2.98 -0.25 5.86
N ILE A 201 4.28 -0.34 6.16
CA ILE A 201 5.27 -1.03 5.32
C ILE A 201 6.02 -2.05 6.15
N PHE A 202 6.13 -3.27 5.66
CA PHE A 202 6.81 -4.35 6.37
C PHE A 202 7.31 -5.46 5.43
N PRO A 203 8.31 -6.26 5.85
CA PRO A 203 8.76 -7.43 5.09
C PRO A 203 7.64 -8.48 4.99
N SER A 204 7.27 -8.85 3.76
CA SER A 204 6.12 -9.71 3.47
C SER A 204 6.25 -11.11 4.03
N PHE A 205 7.41 -11.73 3.80
CA PHE A 205 7.60 -13.15 4.07
C PHE A 205 7.80 -13.48 5.56
N THR A 206 8.39 -12.55 6.33
CA THR A 206 8.78 -12.80 7.73
C THR A 206 7.77 -12.29 8.76
N HIS A 207 6.82 -11.48 8.34
CA HIS A 207 5.86 -10.82 9.22
C HIS A 207 4.46 -11.42 9.07
N MET A 208 4.22 -12.51 9.81
CA MET A 208 2.86 -13.07 9.91
C MET A 208 1.94 -12.04 10.56
N HIS A 209 0.84 -11.71 9.88
CA HIS A 209 -0.06 -10.64 10.28
C HIS A 209 -1.52 -10.95 9.95
N ARG A 210 -2.41 -10.12 10.46
CA ARG A 210 -3.83 -10.12 10.12
C ARG A 210 -4.43 -8.73 10.25
N GLY A 211 -5.46 -8.43 9.45
CA GLY A 211 -6.33 -7.29 9.68
C GLY A 211 -7.24 -7.55 10.87
N LEU A 212 -7.31 -6.60 11.79
CA LEU A 212 -8.20 -6.68 12.96
C LEU A 212 -9.65 -6.37 12.58
N ALA A 213 -10.57 -6.81 13.43
CA ALA A 213 -11.99 -6.71 13.20
C ALA A 213 -12.47 -5.26 13.04
N VAL A 214 -13.29 -5.04 12.03
CA VAL A 214 -14.11 -3.83 11.89
C VAL A 214 -15.34 -3.99 12.78
N GLU A 215 -15.66 -2.95 13.53
CA GLU A 215 -16.82 -2.90 14.45
C GLU A 215 -18.04 -2.23 13.81
N SER A 216 -17.79 -1.28 12.91
CA SER A 216 -18.84 -0.61 12.12
C SER A 216 -18.25 0.07 10.90
N GLY A 217 -19.06 0.26 9.85
CA GLY A 217 -18.66 0.85 8.59
C GLY A 217 -17.88 -0.11 7.69
N ASP A 218 -17.37 0.42 6.59
CA ASP A 218 -16.58 -0.30 5.59
C ASP A 218 -15.16 0.24 5.59
N ARG A 219 -14.17 -0.64 5.78
CA ARG A 219 -12.74 -0.30 5.77
C ARG A 219 -12.14 -0.66 4.42
N TYR A 220 -11.73 0.35 3.68
CA TYR A 220 -11.04 0.18 2.40
C TYR A 220 -9.54 0.35 2.55
N LEU A 221 -8.80 -0.65 2.08
CA LEU A 221 -7.35 -0.66 2.06
C LEU A 221 -6.83 -0.79 0.63
N LEU A 222 -5.86 0.05 0.28
CA LEU A 222 -5.03 -0.14 -0.89
C LEU A 222 -3.81 -0.96 -0.48
N VAL A 223 -3.65 -2.14 -1.06
CA VAL A 223 -2.60 -3.10 -0.71
C VAL A 223 -1.66 -3.28 -1.88
N PHE A 224 -0.36 -3.15 -1.60
CA PHE A 224 0.72 -3.40 -2.55
C PHE A 224 1.52 -4.61 -2.09
N TRP A 225 1.66 -5.59 -2.97
CA TRP A 225 2.60 -6.70 -2.84
C TRP A 225 3.75 -6.46 -3.79
N LEU A 226 4.88 -6.03 -3.25
CA LEU A 226 6.00 -5.51 -4.02
C LEU A 226 7.13 -6.54 -4.08
N THR A 227 7.72 -6.69 -5.26
CA THR A 227 8.84 -7.60 -5.51
C THR A 227 10.11 -6.82 -5.81
N CYS A 228 11.23 -7.36 -5.34
CA CYS A 228 12.56 -6.83 -5.58
C CYS A 228 13.34 -7.84 -6.40
N ASN A 229 14.10 -7.43 -7.41
CA ASN A 229 15.04 -8.31 -8.07
C ASN A 229 16.11 -8.75 -7.07
N GLU A 230 16.44 -10.04 -7.08
CA GLU A 230 17.66 -10.54 -6.48
C GLU A 230 18.83 -10.10 -7.37
N GLU A 231 19.74 -9.28 -6.83
CA GLU A 231 21.04 -9.03 -7.45
C GLU A 231 21.99 -10.21 -7.23
#